data_99776e30bbdf8654b1399d82c0bd2f42
#
_entry.id   99776e30bbdf8654b1399d82c0bd2f42
#
_cell.length_a   1.000
_cell.length_b   1.000
_cell.length_c   1.000
_cell.angle_alpha   90.00
_cell.angle_beta   90.00
_cell.angle_gamma   90.00
#
_symmetry.space_group_name_H-M   'P 1'
#
loop_
_entity.id
_entity.type
_entity.pdbx_description
1 polymer ?
#
loop_
_entity_poly.entity_id
_entity_poly.type
_entity_poly.pdbx_seq_one_letter_code
_entity_poly.pdbx_strand_id
1 'polypeptide(L)'
;MKTLNDYCNDLCERITKATHERWKHTRETTTHTYKVGQKYIKIITCEDGNDRSVWGFINKSNPNFEEGDILKAAGWATPALNKARGNLFNLDIKTYVDPNSSRIYGPDYLR
;
A
#
# COMPACT_ATOMS: atom_id res chain seq x y z
N MET A 1 5.32 14.51 -15.50
CA MET A 1 5.95 13.21 -15.17
C MET A 1 5.50 12.77 -13.77
N LYS A 2 5.07 11.54 -13.63
CA LYS A 2 4.67 11.02 -12.32
C LYS A 2 5.88 10.69 -11.46
N THR A 3 5.85 11.16 -10.22
CA THR A 3 6.88 10.84 -9.21
C THR A 3 6.48 9.59 -8.43
N LEU A 4 7.39 9.05 -7.64
CA LEU A 4 7.06 7.92 -6.75
C LEU A 4 5.92 8.30 -5.80
N ASN A 5 5.89 9.53 -5.29
CA ASN A 5 4.81 10.00 -4.44
C ASN A 5 3.47 9.98 -5.17
N ASP A 6 3.45 10.34 -6.45
CA ASP A 6 2.24 10.27 -7.27
C ASP A 6 1.73 8.84 -7.39
N TYR A 7 2.63 7.88 -7.61
CA TYR A 7 2.27 6.47 -7.66
C TYR A 7 1.73 5.98 -6.32
N CYS A 8 2.30 6.44 -5.21
CA CYS A 8 1.80 6.09 -3.88
C CYS A 8 0.41 6.67 -3.62
N ASN A 9 0.17 7.90 -4.08
CA ASN A 9 -1.15 8.52 -3.97
C ASN A 9 -2.18 7.73 -4.78
N ASP A 10 -1.84 7.35 -6.01
CA ASP A 10 -2.72 6.54 -6.86
C ASP A 10 -3.03 5.20 -6.19
N LEU A 11 -2.03 4.57 -5.59
CA LEU A 11 -2.21 3.32 -4.86
C LEU A 11 -3.18 3.50 -3.68
N CYS A 12 -2.99 4.54 -2.88
CA CYS A 12 -3.88 4.84 -1.75
C CYS A 12 -5.32 5.05 -2.20
N GLU A 13 -5.52 5.82 -3.26
CA GLU A 13 -6.86 6.05 -3.81
C GLU A 13 -7.49 4.75 -4.32
N ARG A 14 -6.70 3.91 -4.98
CA ARG A 14 -7.19 2.64 -5.49
C ARG A 14 -7.58 1.68 -4.37
N ILE A 15 -6.75 1.56 -3.33
CA ILE A 15 -7.05 0.71 -2.19
C ILE A 15 -8.33 1.18 -1.51
N THR A 16 -8.46 2.49 -1.30
CA THR A 16 -9.65 3.08 -0.69
C THR A 16 -10.90 2.78 -1.50
N LYS A 17 -10.85 3.00 -2.81
CA LYS A 17 -11.97 2.74 -3.69
C LYS A 17 -12.36 1.26 -3.69
N ALA A 18 -11.38 0.37 -3.80
CA ALA A 18 -11.63 -1.06 -3.79
C ALA A 18 -12.23 -1.52 -2.45
N THR A 19 -11.76 -0.95 -1.34
CA THR A 19 -12.30 -1.23 -0.01
C THR A 19 -13.75 -0.80 0.10
N HIS A 20 -14.10 0.39 -0.40
CA HIS A 20 -15.47 0.89 -0.38
C HIS A 20 -16.38 0.04 -1.26
N GLU A 21 -15.91 -0.43 -2.40
CA GLU A 21 -16.68 -1.32 -3.27
C GLU A 21 -16.93 -2.68 -2.63
N ARG A 22 -15.92 -3.23 -1.94
CA ARG A 22 -16.03 -4.52 -1.23
C ARG A 22 -16.95 -4.42 -0.02
N TRP A 23 -16.89 -3.32 0.72
CA TRP A 23 -17.58 -3.15 1.99
C TRP A 23 -18.51 -1.92 1.93
N LYS A 24 -19.49 -1.96 1.02
CA LYS A 24 -20.32 -0.80 0.68
C LYS A 24 -21.04 -0.13 1.85
N HIS A 25 -21.35 -0.87 2.91
CA HIS A 25 -22.14 -0.35 4.01
C HIS A 25 -21.43 -0.38 5.36
N THR A 26 -20.18 -0.85 5.42
CA THR A 26 -19.48 -1.07 6.69
C THR A 26 -18.14 -0.40 6.80
N ARG A 27 -17.55 0.07 5.71
CA ARG A 27 -16.22 0.69 5.73
C ARG A 27 -16.19 2.02 4.98
N GLU A 28 -17.25 2.79 5.14
CA GLU A 28 -17.39 4.07 4.44
C GLU A 28 -16.38 5.11 4.88
N THR A 29 -15.87 5.01 6.11
CA THR A 29 -14.90 5.95 6.67
C THR A 29 -13.46 5.47 6.54
N THR A 30 -13.23 4.31 5.92
CA THR A 30 -11.88 3.79 5.71
C THR A 30 -11.22 4.53 4.55
N THR A 31 -10.03 5.05 4.78
CA THR A 31 -9.21 5.71 3.77
C THR A 31 -7.78 5.21 3.86
N HIS A 32 -6.96 5.58 2.88
CA HIS A 32 -5.55 5.21 2.87
C HIS A 32 -4.72 6.45 2.56
N THR A 33 -3.63 6.60 3.29
CA THR A 33 -2.69 7.71 3.12
C THR A 33 -1.27 7.17 3.08
N TYR A 34 -0.32 8.04 2.76
CA TYR A 34 1.08 7.63 2.77
C TYR A 34 1.91 8.65 3.53
N LYS A 35 2.99 8.17 4.15
CA LYS A 35 3.98 9.01 4.82
C LYS A 35 5.36 8.70 4.26
N VAL A 36 6.05 9.73 3.79
CA VAL A 36 7.38 9.57 3.21
C VAL A 36 8.42 9.55 4.33
N GLY A 37 9.15 8.43 4.43
CA GLY A 37 10.27 8.31 5.32
C GLY A 37 11.59 8.40 4.55
N GLN A 38 12.69 8.05 5.21
CA GLN A 38 14.02 8.13 4.62
C GLN A 38 14.25 7.02 3.59
N LYS A 39 13.95 5.77 3.95
CA LYS A 39 14.16 4.60 3.07
C LYS A 39 12.88 4.07 2.45
N TYR A 40 11.76 4.32 3.10
CA TYR A 40 10.47 3.75 2.70
C TYR A 40 9.38 4.77 2.77
N ILE A 41 8.33 4.54 1.97
CA ILE A 41 7.07 5.26 2.10
C ILE A 41 6.09 4.30 2.74
N LYS A 42 5.52 4.69 3.88
CA LYS A 42 4.54 3.88 4.62
C LYS A 42 3.15 4.14 4.06
N ILE A 43 2.45 3.07 3.73
CA ILE A 43 1.04 3.14 3.30
C ILE A 43 0.18 2.77 4.50
N ILE A 44 -0.68 3.68 4.91
CA ILE A 44 -1.43 3.58 6.17
C ILE A 44 -2.92 3.46 5.88
N THR A 45 -3.56 2.49 6.53
CA THR A 45 -5.01 2.38 6.56
C THR A 45 -5.54 3.22 7.70
N CYS A 46 -6.45 4.14 7.38
CA CYS A 46 -7.06 5.04 8.35
C CYS A 46 -8.54 4.72 8.50
N GLU A 47 -9.10 4.99 9.67
CA GLU A 47 -10.52 4.82 9.92
C GLU A 47 -11.01 6.02 10.73
N ASP A 48 -12.08 6.67 10.27
CA ASP A 48 -12.60 7.90 10.89
C ASP A 48 -11.51 8.98 11.03
N GLY A 49 -10.60 9.05 10.07
CA GLY A 49 -9.50 10.03 10.06
C GLY A 49 -8.31 9.67 10.96
N ASN A 50 -8.34 8.52 11.64
CA ASN A 50 -7.26 8.09 12.52
C ASN A 50 -6.49 6.93 11.92
N ASP A 51 -5.17 6.92 12.12
CA ASP A 51 -4.30 5.83 11.68
C ASP A 51 -4.70 4.55 12.42
N ARG A 52 -4.99 3.50 11.68
CA ARG A 52 -5.43 2.22 12.26
C ARG A 52 -4.40 1.11 12.10
N SER A 53 -3.88 0.95 10.89
CA SER A 53 -2.92 -0.11 10.59
C SER A 53 -2.02 0.30 9.43
N VAL A 54 -0.96 -0.47 9.23
CA VAL A 54 -0.07 -0.28 8.08
C VAL A 54 -0.47 -1.27 7.00
N TRP A 55 -0.84 -0.75 5.83
CA TRP A 55 -1.12 -1.58 4.68
C TRP A 55 0.16 -2.25 4.17
N GLY A 56 1.23 -1.49 4.09
CA GLY A 56 2.53 -1.97 3.64
C GLY A 56 3.51 -0.82 3.47
N PHE A 57 4.62 -1.10 2.83
CA PHE A 57 5.67 -0.12 2.57
C PHE A 57 6.06 -0.14 1.10
N ILE A 58 6.47 1.01 0.58
CA ILE A 58 7.02 1.15 -0.77
C ILE A 58 8.49 1.51 -0.63
N ASN A 59 9.36 0.75 -1.27
CA ASN A 59 10.79 1.04 -1.20
C ASN A 59 11.11 2.34 -1.92
N LYS A 60 11.87 3.17 -1.25
CA LYS A 60 12.35 4.45 -1.78
C LYS A 60 13.83 4.38 -2.08
N SER A 61 14.64 3.95 -1.11
CA SER A 61 16.09 4.03 -1.25
C SER A 61 16.89 2.88 -0.62
N ASN A 62 16.22 1.81 -0.16
CA ASN A 62 16.97 0.64 0.30
C ASN A 62 17.61 -0.04 -0.92
N PRO A 63 18.96 -0.15 -0.98
CA PRO A 63 19.65 -0.68 -2.17
C PRO A 63 19.46 -2.18 -2.40
N ASN A 64 18.92 -2.92 -1.44
CA ASN A 64 18.63 -4.35 -1.60
C ASN A 64 17.34 -4.61 -2.37
N PHE A 65 16.57 -3.56 -2.67
CA PHE A 65 15.32 -3.61 -3.41
C PHE A 65 15.34 -2.53 -4.48
N GLU A 66 14.42 -2.63 -5.42
CA GLU A 66 14.25 -1.58 -6.43
C GLU A 66 13.32 -0.49 -5.94
N GLU A 67 13.52 0.73 -6.44
CA GLU A 67 12.59 1.82 -6.15
C GLU A 67 11.18 1.45 -6.62
N GLY A 68 10.19 1.68 -5.78
CA GLY A 68 8.81 1.33 -6.06
C GLY A 68 8.41 -0.07 -5.65
N ASP A 69 9.35 -0.89 -5.17
CA ASP A 69 9.02 -2.24 -4.69
C ASP A 69 8.03 -2.18 -3.53
N ILE A 70 7.03 -3.06 -3.60
CA ILE A 70 6.00 -3.17 -2.58
C ILE A 70 6.46 -4.20 -1.55
N LEU A 71 6.53 -3.77 -0.28
CA LEU A 71 6.99 -4.60 0.84
C LEU A 71 5.85 -4.78 1.83
N LYS A 72 5.71 -5.99 2.35
CA LYS A 72 4.72 -6.26 3.40
C LYS A 72 5.19 -5.67 4.72
N ALA A 73 4.26 -5.22 5.55
CA ALA A 73 4.60 -4.73 6.88
C ALA A 73 4.97 -5.89 7.80
N ALA A 74 6.12 -5.77 8.47
CA ALA A 74 6.52 -6.67 9.55
C ALA A 74 6.04 -6.14 10.89
N GLY A 75 5.82 -4.83 10.98
CA GLY A 75 5.30 -4.14 12.15
C GLY A 75 4.89 -2.73 11.78
N TRP A 76 4.54 -1.92 12.78
CA TRP A 76 4.08 -0.55 12.54
C TRP A 76 5.15 0.31 11.85
N ALA A 77 6.41 0.12 12.21
CA ALA A 77 7.48 0.99 11.75
C ALA A 77 8.42 0.34 10.73
N THR A 78 8.30 -0.96 10.48
CA THR A 78 9.29 -1.69 9.68
C THR A 78 8.66 -2.61 8.65
N PRO A 79 9.23 -2.64 7.42
CA PRO A 79 8.80 -3.61 6.41
C PRO A 79 9.45 -4.97 6.63
N ALA A 80 8.85 -6.01 6.07
CA ALA A 80 9.46 -7.32 5.95
C ALA A 80 10.49 -7.27 4.82
N LEU A 81 11.75 -7.51 5.13
CA LEU A 81 12.86 -7.42 4.18
C LEU A 81 13.21 -8.78 3.55
N ASN A 82 12.20 -9.54 3.18
CA ASN A 82 12.40 -10.85 2.56
C ASN A 82 12.24 -10.80 1.04
N LYS A 83 11.06 -10.47 0.55
CA LYS A 83 10.80 -10.45 -0.89
C LYS A 83 9.78 -9.40 -1.24
N ALA A 84 10.02 -8.63 -2.29
CA ALA A 84 9.05 -7.67 -2.80
C ALA A 84 7.80 -8.39 -3.33
N ARG A 85 6.63 -7.79 -3.12
CA ARG A 85 5.33 -8.32 -3.55
C ARG A 85 4.84 -7.66 -4.84
N GLY A 86 5.71 -6.99 -5.54
CA GLY A 86 5.43 -6.29 -6.78
C GLY A 86 6.21 -4.99 -6.84
N ASN A 87 6.04 -4.25 -7.94
CA ASN A 87 6.68 -2.95 -8.10
C ASN A 87 5.67 -1.97 -8.70
N LEU A 88 5.50 -0.82 -8.05
CA LEU A 88 4.50 0.17 -8.44
C LEU A 88 4.67 0.71 -9.85
N PHE A 89 5.91 0.78 -10.35
CA PHE A 89 6.17 1.28 -11.69
C PHE A 89 5.77 0.30 -12.79
N ASN A 90 5.66 -0.98 -12.46
CA ASN A 90 5.50 -2.06 -13.43
C ASN A 90 4.15 -2.74 -13.41
N LEU A 91 3.34 -2.53 -12.37
CA LEU A 91 2.06 -3.22 -12.24
C LEU A 91 0.89 -2.32 -12.63
N ASP A 92 -0.24 -2.94 -12.93
CA ASP A 92 -1.52 -2.25 -13.09
C ASP A 92 -2.23 -2.30 -11.73
N ILE A 93 -2.36 -1.14 -11.07
CA ILE A 93 -2.93 -1.09 -9.73
C ILE A 93 -4.41 -1.50 -9.70
N LYS A 94 -5.13 -1.33 -10.81
CA LYS A 94 -6.54 -1.74 -10.87
C LYS A 94 -6.70 -3.26 -10.84
N THR A 95 -5.75 -3.96 -11.42
CA THR A 95 -5.71 -5.42 -11.38
C THR A 95 -5.09 -5.92 -10.07
N TYR A 96 -4.03 -5.25 -9.63
CA TYR A 96 -3.31 -5.63 -8.42
C TYR A 96 -4.20 -5.51 -7.17
N VAL A 97 -4.98 -4.43 -7.09
CA VAL A 97 -5.91 -4.19 -5.99
C VAL A 97 -7.32 -4.04 -6.57
N ASP A 98 -8.09 -5.12 -6.56
CA ASP A 98 -9.49 -5.07 -6.94
C ASP A 98 -10.38 -5.40 -5.72
N PRO A 99 -11.69 -5.11 -5.76
CA PRO A 99 -12.55 -5.31 -4.60
C PRO A 99 -12.62 -6.73 -4.07
N ASN A 100 -12.29 -7.71 -4.90
CA ASN A 100 -12.33 -9.13 -4.52
C ASN A 100 -10.95 -9.67 -4.09
N SER A 101 -9.93 -8.82 -4.15
CA SER A 101 -8.57 -9.19 -3.78
C SER A 101 -8.32 -8.99 -2.29
N SER A 102 -7.59 -9.93 -1.67
CA SER A 102 -7.12 -9.75 -0.30
C SER A 102 -6.10 -8.59 -0.18
N ARG A 103 -5.60 -8.09 -1.31
CA ARG A 103 -4.65 -6.97 -1.32
C ARG A 103 -5.26 -5.64 -0.87
N ILE A 104 -6.58 -5.56 -0.71
CA ILE A 104 -7.19 -4.40 -0.06
C ILE A 104 -6.75 -4.27 1.42
N TYR A 105 -6.28 -5.37 2.02
CA TYR A 105 -5.81 -5.39 3.42
C TYR A 105 -4.30 -5.28 3.56
N GLY A 106 -3.56 -5.51 2.49
CA GLY A 106 -2.10 -5.46 2.47
C GLY A 106 -1.52 -6.32 1.35
N PRO A 107 -0.20 -6.20 1.10
CA PRO A 107 0.47 -7.04 0.11
C PRO A 107 0.38 -8.52 0.48
N ASP A 108 0.54 -9.37 -0.53
CA ASP A 108 0.42 -10.81 -0.36
C ASP A 108 1.40 -11.38 0.68
N TYR A 109 0.96 -12.42 1.38
CA TYR A 109 1.88 -13.23 2.18
C TYR A 109 2.74 -14.09 1.27
N LEU A 110 3.96 -14.37 1.69
CA LEU A 110 4.81 -15.34 1.03
C LEU A 110 4.32 -16.75 1.34
N ARG A 111 4.44 -17.61 0.35
CA ARG A 111 4.07 -19.02 0.49
C ARG A 111 5.31 -19.90 0.44
#